data_bc1d1fee9c7ea1b908f1a7ae9c50a7c3
#
_entry.id   bc1d1fee9c7ea1b908f1a7ae9c50a7c3
#
_cell.length_a   1.000
_cell.length_b   1.000
_cell.length_c   1.000
_cell.angle_alpha   90.00
_cell.angle_beta   90.00
_cell.angle_gamma   90.00
#
_symmetry.space_group_name_H-M   'P 1'
#
loop_
_entity.id
_entity.type
_entity.pdbx_description
1 polymer ?
#
loop_
_entity_poly.entity_id
_entity_poly.type
_entity_poly.pdbx_seq_one_letter_code
_entity_poly.pdbx_strand_id
1 'polypeptide(L)'
;MENFRINIKYLFATTFFLVSCANFSAYFNTFYNAKEQFKQAEVIRKKSEKNKLPKGALDLYQSSIEKSKYILSEYPEVDFRKEAYLLIIKSHFFRSEYLETNQAISEMRLEFENELTYDISYWTALVKWKEGRIQPAINSLIDLSNSKINKSL
;
A
#
# COMPACT_ATOMS: atom_id res chain seq x y z
N MET A 1 -0.95 54.81 15.04
CA MET A 1 -1.23 53.71 14.10
C MET A 1 0.10 53.01 13.80
N GLU A 2 0.43 52.01 14.55
CA GLU A 2 1.66 51.21 14.34
C GLU A 2 1.47 50.38 13.08
N ASN A 3 2.38 50.53 12.10
CA ASN A 3 2.44 49.74 10.90
C ASN A 3 2.88 48.32 11.26
N PHE A 4 1.95 47.39 11.28
CA PHE A 4 2.21 45.94 11.42
C PHE A 4 2.86 45.45 10.12
N ARG A 5 4.17 45.66 9.98
CA ARG A 5 4.96 45.04 8.91
C ARG A 5 5.17 43.58 9.27
N ILE A 6 4.23 42.73 8.84
CA ILE A 6 4.44 41.27 8.86
C ILE A 6 5.67 40.98 8.00
N ASN A 7 6.74 40.52 8.62
CA ASN A 7 7.98 40.23 7.95
C ASN A 7 7.76 38.98 7.07
N ILE A 8 7.84 39.12 5.76
CA ILE A 8 7.55 38.08 4.76
C ILE A 8 8.33 36.77 5.04
N LYS A 9 9.48 36.88 5.73
CA LYS A 9 10.30 35.75 6.19
C LYS A 9 9.57 34.87 7.22
N TYR A 10 8.76 35.47 8.11
CA TYR A 10 7.97 34.71 9.08
C TYR A 10 6.76 34.04 8.44
N LEU A 11 6.18 34.66 7.38
CA LEU A 11 5.10 34.06 6.62
C LEU A 11 5.56 32.81 5.89
N PHE A 12 6.75 32.84 5.26
CA PHE A 12 7.36 31.67 4.63
C PHE A 12 7.71 30.57 5.65
N ALA A 13 8.22 30.91 6.82
CA ALA A 13 8.53 29.94 7.86
C ALA A 13 7.27 29.24 8.39
N THR A 14 6.18 29.98 8.61
CA THR A 14 4.91 29.40 9.11
C THR A 14 4.24 28.51 8.07
N THR A 15 4.27 28.83 6.77
CA THR A 15 3.75 27.95 5.73
C THR A 15 4.55 26.65 5.60
N PHE A 16 5.86 26.68 5.75
CA PHE A 16 6.70 25.48 5.72
C PHE A 16 6.40 24.53 6.88
N PHE A 17 6.15 25.06 8.08
CA PHE A 17 5.76 24.25 9.24
C PHE A 17 4.39 23.59 9.08
N LEU A 18 3.43 24.25 8.45
CA LEU A 18 2.08 23.70 8.26
C LEU A 18 2.05 22.50 7.29
N VAL A 19 2.83 22.53 6.22
CA VAL A 19 2.95 21.40 5.27
C VAL A 19 3.65 20.20 5.91
N SER A 20 4.70 20.44 6.72
CA SER A 20 5.40 19.39 7.47
C SER A 20 4.48 18.69 8.49
N CYS A 21 3.58 19.42 9.14
CA CYS A 21 2.62 18.86 10.10
C CYS A 21 1.58 17.96 9.44
N ALA A 22 1.12 18.25 8.23
CA ALA A 22 0.13 17.43 7.52
C ALA A 22 0.70 16.06 7.14
N ASN A 23 1.91 16.01 6.56
CA ASN A 23 2.61 14.76 6.23
C ASN A 23 2.95 13.93 7.49
N PHE A 24 3.33 14.59 8.57
CA PHE A 24 3.59 13.95 9.86
C PHE A 24 2.33 13.29 10.43
N SER A 25 1.20 13.98 10.42
CA SER A 25 -0.09 13.44 10.88
C SER A 25 -0.57 12.27 10.02
N ALA A 26 -0.47 12.35 8.69
CA ALA A 26 -0.81 11.26 7.78
C ALA A 26 0.05 10.01 8.05
N TYR A 27 1.36 10.19 8.24
CA TYR A 27 2.27 9.09 8.52
C TYR A 27 1.99 8.46 9.89
N PHE A 28 2.01 9.23 10.98
CA PHE A 28 1.92 8.68 12.33
C PHE A 28 0.53 8.21 12.72
N ASN A 29 -0.52 8.96 12.38
CA ASN A 29 -1.87 8.62 12.84
C ASN A 29 -2.59 7.62 11.95
N THR A 30 -2.28 7.55 10.66
CA THR A 30 -3.02 6.71 9.72
C THR A 30 -2.14 5.62 9.12
N PHE A 31 -1.04 5.98 8.47
CA PHE A 31 -0.21 5.00 7.77
C PHE A 31 0.51 4.03 8.71
N TYR A 32 1.10 4.55 9.79
CA TYR A 32 1.71 3.69 10.81
C TYR A 32 0.69 2.69 11.38
N ASN A 33 -0.52 3.17 11.70
CA ASN A 33 -1.59 2.29 12.18
C ASN A 33 -2.03 1.28 11.13
N ALA A 34 -2.11 1.64 9.84
CA ALA A 34 -2.41 0.71 8.76
C ALA A 34 -1.37 -0.43 8.70
N LYS A 35 -0.09 -0.08 8.76
CA LYS A 35 1.03 -1.05 8.77
C LYS A 35 1.01 -1.94 10.00
N GLU A 36 0.75 -1.39 11.17
CA GLU A 36 0.73 -2.15 12.42
C GLU A 36 -0.45 -3.14 12.44
N GLN A 37 -1.63 -2.74 11.97
CA GLN A 37 -2.78 -3.63 11.85
C GLN A 37 -2.53 -4.75 10.85
N PHE A 38 -1.92 -4.45 9.69
CA PHE A 38 -1.50 -5.46 8.75
C PHE A 38 -0.53 -6.46 9.38
N LYS A 39 0.48 -5.97 10.10
CA LYS A 39 1.47 -6.81 10.79
C LYS A 39 0.83 -7.72 11.84
N GLN A 40 -0.10 -7.20 12.63
CA GLN A 40 -0.84 -7.99 13.62
C GLN A 40 -1.71 -9.06 12.94
N ALA A 41 -2.38 -8.73 11.84
CA ALA A 41 -3.12 -9.69 11.03
C ALA A 41 -2.22 -10.82 10.53
N GLU A 42 -1.02 -10.50 10.04
CA GLU A 42 -0.02 -11.47 9.59
C GLU A 42 0.45 -12.40 10.72
N VAL A 43 0.64 -11.87 11.93
CA VAL A 43 0.99 -12.69 13.09
C VAL A 43 -0.11 -13.71 13.40
N ILE A 44 -1.38 -13.29 13.39
CA ILE A 44 -2.52 -14.17 13.63
C ILE A 44 -2.63 -15.21 12.50
N ARG A 45 -2.54 -14.76 11.24
CA ARG A 45 -2.61 -15.64 10.07
C ARG A 45 -1.55 -16.74 10.11
N LYS A 46 -0.29 -16.37 10.39
CA LYS A 46 0.84 -17.32 10.44
C LYS A 46 0.77 -18.32 11.59
N LYS A 47 0.10 -17.95 12.69
CA LYS A 47 -0.13 -18.84 13.84
C LYS A 47 -1.36 -19.74 13.66
N SER A 48 -2.19 -19.49 12.68
CA SER A 48 -3.39 -20.26 12.42
C SER A 48 -3.05 -21.54 11.66
N GLU A 49 -3.34 -22.68 12.26
CA GLU A 49 -3.16 -24.02 11.65
C GLU A 49 -4.33 -24.42 10.73
N LYS A 50 -5.38 -23.60 10.66
CA LYS A 50 -6.61 -23.91 9.92
C LYS A 50 -6.62 -23.26 8.55
N ASN A 51 -7.24 -23.95 7.57
CA ASN A 51 -7.47 -23.44 6.22
C ASN A 51 -8.37 -22.18 6.16
N LYS A 52 -8.93 -21.76 7.28
CA LYS A 52 -9.79 -20.57 7.38
C LYS A 52 -9.11 -19.49 8.22
N LEU A 53 -9.01 -18.30 7.65
CA LEU A 53 -8.45 -17.14 8.35
C LEU A 53 -9.30 -16.78 9.58
N PRO A 54 -8.71 -16.60 10.77
CA PRO A 54 -9.43 -16.20 11.97
C PRO A 54 -10.08 -14.81 11.79
N LYS A 55 -11.25 -14.63 12.41
CA LYS A 55 -12.00 -13.35 12.33
C LYS A 55 -11.14 -12.15 12.74
N GLY A 56 -10.35 -12.27 13.81
CA GLY A 56 -9.47 -11.19 14.25
C GLY A 56 -8.44 -10.76 13.19
N ALA A 57 -7.93 -11.69 12.38
CA ALA A 57 -7.07 -11.36 11.26
C ALA A 57 -7.84 -10.67 10.13
N LEU A 58 -9.07 -11.14 9.84
CA LEU A 58 -9.95 -10.51 8.84
C LEU A 58 -10.26 -9.06 9.19
N ASP A 59 -10.61 -8.78 10.45
CA ASP A 59 -10.94 -7.45 10.94
C ASP A 59 -9.74 -6.50 10.89
N LEU A 60 -8.54 -6.99 11.23
CA LEU A 60 -7.29 -6.23 11.18
C LEU A 60 -6.87 -5.92 9.73
N TYR A 61 -6.98 -6.87 8.79
CA TYR A 61 -6.77 -6.59 7.36
C TYR A 61 -7.76 -5.56 6.84
N GLN A 62 -9.03 -5.66 7.22
CA GLN A 62 -10.05 -4.68 6.85
C GLN A 62 -9.66 -3.28 7.32
N SER A 63 -9.28 -3.14 8.58
CA SER A 63 -8.86 -1.85 9.12
C SER A 63 -7.61 -1.30 8.45
N SER A 64 -6.66 -2.17 8.06
CA SER A 64 -5.49 -1.77 7.27
C SER A 64 -5.89 -1.23 5.89
N ILE A 65 -6.85 -1.89 5.21
CA ILE A 65 -7.39 -1.44 3.92
C ILE A 65 -8.03 -0.06 4.05
N GLU A 66 -8.93 0.13 5.01
CA GLU A 66 -9.65 1.39 5.22
C GLU A 66 -8.70 2.57 5.46
N LYS A 67 -7.71 2.38 6.34
CA LYS A 67 -6.70 3.40 6.62
C LYS A 67 -5.81 3.69 5.40
N SER A 68 -5.44 2.68 4.65
CA SER A 68 -4.65 2.85 3.43
C SER A 68 -5.45 3.57 2.34
N LYS A 69 -6.73 3.25 2.15
CA LYS A 69 -7.63 3.97 1.23
C LYS A 69 -7.82 5.42 1.65
N TYR A 70 -7.98 5.69 2.94
CA TYR A 70 -8.05 7.05 3.47
C TYR A 70 -6.81 7.87 3.12
N ILE A 71 -5.61 7.27 3.22
CA ILE A 71 -4.37 7.94 2.83
C ILE A 71 -4.38 8.29 1.34
N LEU A 72 -4.78 7.35 0.49
CA LEU A 72 -4.81 7.57 -0.96
C LEU A 72 -5.79 8.67 -1.38
N SER A 73 -6.92 8.83 -0.65
CA SER A 73 -7.92 9.86 -0.92
C SER A 73 -7.55 11.23 -0.38
N GLU A 74 -7.05 11.30 0.86
CA GLU A 74 -6.86 12.57 1.55
C GLU A 74 -5.46 13.18 1.39
N TYR A 75 -4.47 12.36 1.01
CA TYR A 75 -3.08 12.79 0.93
C TYR A 75 -2.45 12.42 -0.43
N PRO A 76 -2.80 13.12 -1.51
CA PRO A 76 -2.34 12.79 -2.87
C PRO A 76 -0.83 12.97 -3.05
N GLU A 77 -0.17 13.80 -2.24
CA GLU A 77 1.24 14.18 -2.41
C GLU A 77 2.21 13.45 -1.46
N VAL A 78 1.76 12.41 -0.72
CA VAL A 78 2.68 11.73 0.20
C VAL A 78 3.50 10.65 -0.49
N ASP A 79 4.78 10.54 -0.11
CA ASP A 79 5.74 9.61 -0.73
C ASP A 79 5.40 8.12 -0.52
N PHE A 80 4.61 7.80 0.50
CA PHE A 80 4.27 6.41 0.85
C PHE A 80 2.95 5.90 0.25
N ARG A 81 2.44 6.54 -0.80
CA ARG A 81 1.24 6.08 -1.54
C ARG A 81 1.42 4.68 -2.12
N LYS A 82 2.60 4.40 -2.66
CA LYS A 82 2.99 3.07 -3.13
C LYS A 82 2.82 1.98 -2.07
N GLU A 83 3.32 2.22 -0.89
CA GLU A 83 3.21 1.31 0.23
C GLU A 83 1.76 1.16 0.71
N ALA A 84 0.95 2.23 0.63
CA ALA A 84 -0.48 2.17 0.94
C ALA A 84 -1.22 1.25 -0.06
N TYR A 85 -0.97 1.35 -1.36
CA TYR A 85 -1.50 0.38 -2.34
C TYR A 85 -1.06 -1.05 -2.05
N LEU A 86 0.20 -1.26 -1.72
CA LEU A 86 0.70 -2.60 -1.38
C LEU A 86 0.04 -3.17 -0.13
N LEU A 87 -0.31 -2.37 0.86
CA LEU A 87 -1.09 -2.81 2.02
C LEU A 87 -2.50 -3.23 1.62
N ILE A 88 -3.17 -2.48 0.74
CA ILE A 88 -4.50 -2.80 0.22
C ILE A 88 -4.46 -4.13 -0.55
N ILE A 89 -3.54 -4.25 -1.53
CA ILE A 89 -3.36 -5.44 -2.36
C ILE A 89 -3.12 -6.68 -1.49
N LYS A 90 -2.16 -6.60 -0.57
CA LYS A 90 -1.82 -7.72 0.33
C LYS A 90 -2.98 -8.10 1.24
N SER A 91 -3.66 -7.11 1.80
CA SER A 91 -4.78 -7.35 2.72
C SER A 91 -5.95 -8.03 2.02
N HIS A 92 -6.37 -7.55 0.84
CA HIS A 92 -7.41 -8.19 0.03
C HIS A 92 -6.99 -9.60 -0.39
N PHE A 93 -5.74 -9.78 -0.83
CA PHE A 93 -5.23 -11.10 -1.23
C PHE A 93 -5.31 -12.12 -0.09
N PHE A 94 -4.86 -11.77 1.12
CA PHE A 94 -4.91 -12.69 2.27
C PHE A 94 -6.32 -12.92 2.80
N ARG A 95 -7.27 -12.04 2.51
CA ARG A 95 -8.71 -12.24 2.75
C ARG A 95 -9.38 -13.09 1.68
N SER A 96 -8.64 -13.50 0.63
CA SER A 96 -9.14 -14.23 -0.55
C SER A 96 -10.13 -13.40 -1.40
N GLU A 97 -10.05 -12.09 -1.35
CA GLU A 97 -10.83 -11.11 -2.10
C GLU A 97 -10.06 -10.77 -3.40
N TYR A 98 -10.04 -11.72 -4.36
CA TYR A 98 -9.16 -11.61 -5.53
C TYR A 98 -9.64 -10.58 -6.55
N LEU A 99 -10.93 -10.30 -6.61
CA LEU A 99 -11.49 -9.23 -7.46
C LEU A 99 -10.98 -7.86 -6.99
N GLU A 100 -11.11 -7.59 -5.70
CA GLU A 100 -10.64 -6.35 -5.05
C GLU A 100 -9.12 -6.24 -5.12
N THR A 101 -8.41 -7.37 -5.02
CA THR A 101 -6.95 -7.40 -5.22
C THR A 101 -6.58 -6.95 -6.64
N ASN A 102 -7.26 -7.47 -7.67
CA ASN A 102 -7.02 -7.09 -9.07
C ASN A 102 -7.39 -5.63 -9.33
N GLN A 103 -8.45 -5.12 -8.72
CA GLN A 103 -8.82 -3.71 -8.80
C GLN A 103 -7.71 -2.82 -8.21
N ALA A 104 -7.25 -3.10 -7.01
CA ALA A 104 -6.17 -2.34 -6.37
C ALA A 104 -4.85 -2.41 -7.16
N ILE A 105 -4.52 -3.56 -7.78
CA ILE A 105 -3.38 -3.69 -8.69
C ILE A 105 -3.55 -2.79 -9.91
N SER A 106 -4.76 -2.71 -10.48
CA SER A 106 -5.03 -1.87 -11.65
C SER A 106 -4.92 -0.37 -11.31
N GLU A 107 -5.44 0.05 -10.17
CA GLU A 107 -5.33 1.41 -9.66
C GLU A 107 -3.87 1.81 -9.43
N MET A 108 -3.09 0.94 -8.77
CA MET A 108 -1.65 1.12 -8.55
C MET A 108 -0.88 1.22 -9.86
N ARG A 109 -1.25 0.42 -10.88
CA ARG A 109 -0.64 0.46 -12.22
C ARG A 109 -0.88 1.79 -12.91
N LEU A 110 -2.10 2.32 -12.83
CA LEU A 110 -2.46 3.60 -13.44
C LEU A 110 -1.69 4.77 -12.81
N GLU A 111 -1.46 4.72 -11.50
CA GLU A 111 -0.75 5.79 -10.80
C GLU A 111 0.78 5.75 -10.98
N PHE A 112 1.36 4.54 -11.05
CA PHE A 112 2.82 4.34 -11.03
C PHE A 112 3.38 3.69 -12.31
N GLU A 113 2.68 3.73 -13.41
CA GLU A 113 2.90 3.10 -14.73
C GLU A 113 4.23 2.34 -14.95
N ASN A 114 5.37 2.94 -14.71
CA ASN A 114 6.69 2.38 -15.08
C ASN A 114 7.57 1.98 -13.87
N GLU A 115 7.24 2.42 -12.67
CA GLU A 115 8.14 2.25 -11.52
C GLU A 115 7.96 0.93 -10.78
N LEU A 116 6.79 0.28 -10.90
CA LEU A 116 6.37 -0.83 -10.05
C LEU A 116 6.10 -2.14 -10.79
N THR A 117 6.69 -2.31 -11.96
CA THR A 117 6.49 -3.51 -12.80
C THR A 117 6.70 -4.81 -12.01
N TYR A 118 7.66 -4.85 -11.08
CA TYR A 118 7.93 -6.03 -10.27
C TYR A 118 6.77 -6.36 -9.31
N ASP A 119 6.38 -5.41 -8.46
CA ASP A 119 5.31 -5.63 -7.45
C ASP A 119 3.98 -5.97 -8.13
N ILE A 120 3.62 -5.24 -9.18
CA ILE A 120 2.42 -5.46 -9.99
C ILE A 120 2.42 -6.84 -10.61
N SER A 121 3.52 -7.24 -11.26
CA SER A 121 3.63 -8.56 -11.91
C SER A 121 3.58 -9.70 -10.89
N TYR A 122 4.27 -9.53 -9.77
CA TYR A 122 4.29 -10.52 -8.69
C TYR A 122 2.89 -10.78 -8.12
N TRP A 123 2.18 -9.72 -7.71
CA TRP A 123 0.84 -9.86 -7.13
C TRP A 123 -0.19 -10.35 -8.16
N THR A 124 -0.08 -9.92 -9.42
CA THR A 124 -0.91 -10.44 -10.51
C THR A 124 -0.69 -11.95 -10.71
N ALA A 125 0.56 -12.41 -10.65
CA ALA A 125 0.86 -13.84 -10.77
C ALA A 125 0.29 -14.65 -9.59
N LEU A 126 0.38 -14.13 -8.37
CA LEU A 126 -0.18 -14.79 -7.19
C LEU A 126 -1.72 -14.89 -7.26
N VAL A 127 -2.40 -13.85 -7.76
CA VAL A 127 -3.85 -13.89 -7.96
C VAL A 127 -4.21 -14.94 -9.00
N LYS A 128 -3.53 -14.99 -10.17
CA LYS A 128 -3.72 -16.04 -11.19
C LYS A 128 -3.59 -17.44 -10.58
N TRP A 129 -2.58 -17.64 -9.75
CA TRP A 129 -2.38 -18.92 -9.07
C TRP A 129 -3.55 -19.28 -8.15
N LYS A 130 -4.03 -18.34 -7.34
CA LYS A 130 -5.17 -18.56 -6.43
C LYS A 130 -6.50 -18.79 -7.15
N GLU A 131 -6.66 -18.23 -8.36
CA GLU A 131 -7.81 -18.47 -9.24
C GLU A 131 -7.71 -19.79 -10.04
N GLY A 132 -6.67 -20.61 -9.79
CA GLY A 132 -6.47 -21.88 -10.49
C GLY A 132 -5.82 -21.76 -11.88
N ARG A 133 -5.41 -20.57 -12.30
CA ARG A 133 -4.68 -20.31 -13.56
C ARG A 133 -3.18 -20.61 -13.38
N ILE A 134 -2.87 -21.89 -13.12
CA ILE A 134 -1.54 -22.32 -12.65
C ILE A 134 -0.45 -22.03 -13.69
N GLN A 135 -0.60 -22.46 -14.93
CA GLN A 135 0.43 -22.29 -15.95
C GLN A 135 0.71 -20.81 -16.27
N PRO A 136 -0.31 -19.94 -16.46
CA PRO A 136 -0.11 -18.50 -16.60
C PRO A 136 0.57 -17.84 -15.39
N ALA A 137 0.33 -18.34 -14.16
CA ALA A 137 1.00 -17.84 -12.98
C ALA A 137 2.49 -18.20 -12.97
N ILE A 138 2.82 -19.47 -13.24
CA ILE A 138 4.20 -19.96 -13.33
C ILE A 138 4.98 -19.18 -14.39
N ASN A 139 4.43 -19.03 -15.60
CA ASN A 139 5.09 -18.28 -16.67
C ASN A 139 5.39 -16.84 -16.25
N SER A 140 4.41 -16.15 -15.64
CA SER A 140 4.60 -14.78 -15.13
C SER A 140 5.70 -14.68 -14.05
N LEU A 141 5.85 -15.66 -13.17
CA LEU A 141 6.89 -15.70 -12.14
C LEU A 141 8.27 -16.00 -12.74
N ILE A 142 8.37 -16.86 -13.74
CA ILE A 142 9.62 -17.14 -14.48
C ILE A 142 10.10 -15.87 -15.18
N ASP A 143 9.21 -15.19 -15.92
CA ASP A 143 9.53 -13.95 -16.63
C ASP A 143 10.05 -12.88 -15.66
N LEU A 144 9.40 -12.78 -14.50
CA LEU A 144 9.77 -11.85 -13.44
C LEU A 144 11.16 -12.18 -12.85
N SER A 145 11.47 -13.46 -12.64
CA SER A 145 12.78 -13.91 -12.18
C SER A 145 13.88 -13.58 -13.19
N ASN A 146 13.65 -13.84 -14.46
CA ASN A 146 14.60 -13.57 -15.55
C ASN A 146 14.86 -12.07 -15.71
N SER A 147 13.84 -11.22 -15.56
CA SER A 147 13.99 -9.77 -15.65
C SER A 147 14.84 -9.18 -14.53
N LYS A 148 14.84 -9.81 -13.35
CA LYS A 148 15.67 -9.39 -12.21
C LYS A 148 17.15 -9.76 -12.42
N ILE A 149 17.41 -10.93 -12.96
CA ILE A 149 18.79 -11.40 -13.26
C ILE A 149 19.43 -10.48 -14.31
N ASN A 150 18.72 -10.13 -15.38
CA ASN A 150 19.21 -9.27 -16.45
C ASN A 150 19.47 -7.81 -16.02
N LYS A 151 18.87 -7.33 -14.90
CA LYS A 151 19.13 -5.99 -14.35
C LYS A 151 20.31 -5.97 -13.37
N SER A 152 20.82 -7.13 -12.95
CA SER A 152 21.95 -7.27 -12.02
C SER A 152 23.28 -7.56 -12.70
N LEU A 153 23.28 -7.70 -14.02
CA LEU A 153 24.45 -7.81 -14.92
C LEU A 153 24.71 -6.47 -15.61
#